data_45e8db8af973ae4196b5674494a093db
#
_entry.id   45e8db8af973ae4196b5674494a093db
#
_cell.length_a   1.000
_cell.length_b   1.000
_cell.length_c   1.000
_cell.angle_alpha   90.00
_cell.angle_beta   90.00
_cell.angle_gamma   90.00
#
_symmetry.space_group_name_H-M   'P 1'
#
loop_
_entity.id
_entity.type
_entity.pdbx_description
1 polymer ?
#
loop_
_entity_poly.entity_id
_entity_poly.type
_entity_poly.pdbx_seq_one_letter_code
_entity_poly.pdbx_strand_id
1 'polypeptide(L)'
;MKSVFCCSVVASCGLFAWGATPEVSNVTMAQDNLRNVTISYVLSAPAVVTADILTNALETTGVSIGAANLRGLSGAVNRLVPAGRNTINWYPCDGWPDVVITNASVKARVKAFAPEQAPAYMVADLEQGDVRYYEGEEALPFGSVTNDAYKTRYLLLKRMDANGIAWTMGSLTDKRTNRTIEGAETAHTVVLTNDFYIGVYPVTQRQWYLVAGNEPSWNSDPGGRGTLPVEAVSYVDIREAAFEVNTQNPDYQYPNPPCPDSFLGKLRTLTGGVAFDLPGEAQWEFAARGGHSDRYWGNGMVENEENLKALARFNRTQQIGTPTGARTAYVGCFAPNDFGLYDMNGNAFEWLLDWFIEDRTAMPDGDAHGAVNAVMDADNPGRMCRGGRWTSGWQTCRTQRRWNMIKTTAGSVTRGPTFRDRSQSGDTIGFRVCAPGTAQ
;
A
#
# COMPACT_ATOMS: atom_id res chain seq x y z
N MET A 1 -42.72 46.94 3.78
CA MET A 1 -41.59 46.74 4.69
C MET A 1 -41.43 45.26 4.93
N LYS A 2 -40.50 44.61 4.26
CA LYS A 2 -40.12 43.22 4.50
C LYS A 2 -38.67 43.23 4.96
N SER A 3 -38.47 42.85 6.21
CA SER A 3 -37.17 42.71 6.84
C SER A 3 -36.48 41.45 6.34
N VAL A 4 -35.30 41.60 5.76
CA VAL A 4 -34.39 40.48 5.38
C VAL A 4 -33.49 40.24 6.57
N PHE A 5 -33.62 39.10 7.21
CA PHE A 5 -32.65 38.62 8.20
C PHE A 5 -31.44 38.03 7.49
N CYS A 6 -30.31 38.68 7.61
CA CYS A 6 -29.02 38.17 7.16
C CYS A 6 -28.48 37.24 8.27
N CYS A 7 -28.45 35.92 7.99
CA CYS A 7 -27.88 34.94 8.90
C CYS A 7 -26.39 34.83 8.59
N SER A 8 -25.56 35.45 9.43
CA SER A 8 -24.09 35.31 9.37
C SER A 8 -23.71 33.93 9.89
N VAL A 9 -23.28 33.02 8.99
CA VAL A 9 -22.62 31.78 9.37
C VAL A 9 -21.19 32.12 9.76
N VAL A 10 -20.92 32.13 11.07
CA VAL A 10 -19.55 32.15 11.59
C VAL A 10 -19.00 30.73 11.42
N ALA A 11 -18.15 30.52 10.43
CA ALA A 11 -17.34 29.33 10.34
C ALA A 11 -16.32 29.37 11.49
N SER A 12 -16.59 28.62 12.54
CA SER A 12 -15.60 28.32 13.58
C SER A 12 -14.53 27.44 12.96
N CYS A 13 -13.38 28.01 12.66
CA CYS A 13 -12.16 27.28 12.38
C CYS A 13 -11.78 26.55 13.67
N GLY A 14 -12.16 25.29 13.82
CA GLY A 14 -11.75 24.44 14.92
C GLY A 14 -10.24 24.27 14.85
N LEU A 15 -9.53 24.87 15.78
CA LEU A 15 -8.16 24.46 16.13
C LEU A 15 -8.27 22.98 16.51
N PHE A 16 -7.77 22.09 15.67
CA PHE A 16 -7.54 20.69 16.05
C PHE A 16 -6.52 20.74 17.19
N ALA A 17 -7.01 20.63 18.42
CA ALA A 17 -6.17 20.28 19.53
C ALA A 17 -5.50 18.95 19.18
N TRP A 18 -4.20 18.88 19.24
CA TRP A 18 -3.45 17.62 19.20
C TRP A 18 -4.11 16.73 20.25
N GLY A 19 -4.74 15.65 19.80
CA GLY A 19 -5.45 14.74 20.67
C GLY A 19 -4.49 14.22 21.73
N ALA A 20 -4.95 14.11 22.97
CA ALA A 20 -4.17 13.49 24.03
C ALA A 20 -3.77 12.09 23.56
N THR A 21 -2.50 11.71 23.76
CA THR A 21 -2.01 10.36 23.49
C THR A 21 -2.95 9.35 24.14
N PRO A 22 -3.50 8.38 23.40
CA PRO A 22 -4.42 7.41 23.97
C PRO A 22 -3.70 6.58 25.02
N GLU A 23 -4.33 6.45 26.19
CA GLU A 23 -3.78 5.71 27.33
C GLU A 23 -4.59 4.43 27.56
N VAL A 24 -3.87 3.36 27.91
CA VAL A 24 -4.44 2.08 28.33
C VAL A 24 -4.36 2.01 29.87
N SER A 25 -5.47 1.70 30.50
CA SER A 25 -5.56 1.52 31.94
C SER A 25 -6.38 0.27 32.30
N ASN A 26 -6.30 -0.14 33.58
CA ASN A 26 -7.08 -1.24 34.15
C ASN A 26 -7.00 -2.53 33.33
N VAL A 27 -5.80 -2.91 32.88
CA VAL A 27 -5.59 -4.18 32.17
C VAL A 27 -5.73 -5.34 33.15
N THR A 28 -6.67 -6.22 32.87
CA THR A 28 -6.89 -7.46 33.63
C THR A 28 -6.92 -8.64 32.69
N MET A 29 -6.51 -9.80 33.15
CA MET A 29 -6.52 -11.04 32.38
C MET A 29 -7.14 -12.14 33.25
N ALA A 30 -8.13 -12.84 32.69
CA ALA A 30 -8.81 -13.97 33.35
C ALA A 30 -8.90 -15.15 32.39
N GLN A 31 -8.75 -16.35 32.91
CA GLN A 31 -8.90 -17.60 32.15
C GLN A 31 -10.12 -18.37 32.69
N ASP A 32 -10.94 -18.89 31.79
CA ASP A 32 -12.07 -19.75 32.14
C ASP A 32 -11.68 -21.24 32.23
N ASN A 33 -12.63 -22.08 32.60
CA ASN A 33 -12.43 -23.54 32.74
C ASN A 33 -12.19 -24.24 31.37
N LEU A 34 -12.47 -23.57 30.26
CA LEU A 34 -12.23 -24.04 28.89
C LEU A 34 -10.91 -23.54 28.32
N ARG A 35 -10.07 -22.90 29.15
CA ARG A 35 -8.79 -22.28 28.79
C ARG A 35 -8.89 -21.03 27.94
N ASN A 36 -10.08 -20.50 27.69
CA ASN A 36 -10.21 -19.22 27.00
C ASN A 36 -9.74 -18.08 27.92
N VAL A 37 -8.99 -17.16 27.36
CA VAL A 37 -8.45 -16.01 28.10
C VAL A 37 -9.20 -14.76 27.68
N THR A 38 -9.71 -14.02 28.64
CA THR A 38 -10.33 -12.70 28.45
C THR A 38 -9.41 -11.65 29.03
N ILE A 39 -9.02 -10.67 28.21
CA ILE A 39 -8.23 -9.50 28.59
C ILE A 39 -9.17 -8.28 28.54
N SER A 40 -9.40 -7.63 29.68
CA SER A 40 -10.19 -6.40 29.74
C SER A 40 -9.28 -5.22 29.99
N TYR A 41 -9.60 -4.07 29.37
CA TYR A 41 -8.86 -2.83 29.53
C TYR A 41 -9.77 -1.61 29.27
N VAL A 42 -9.26 -0.41 29.60
CA VAL A 42 -9.94 0.87 29.37
C VAL A 42 -9.06 1.76 28.53
N LEU A 43 -9.63 2.37 27.48
CA LEU A 43 -9.00 3.39 26.65
C LEU A 43 -9.49 4.79 27.01
N SER A 44 -8.57 5.75 27.08
CA SER A 44 -8.88 7.18 27.28
C SER A 44 -9.44 7.86 26.02
N ALA A 45 -9.04 7.41 24.83
CA ALA A 45 -9.45 7.93 23.53
C ALA A 45 -9.50 6.78 22.49
N PRO A 46 -10.18 6.94 21.32
CA PRO A 46 -10.11 5.97 20.25
C PRO A 46 -8.66 5.71 19.80
N ALA A 47 -8.31 4.44 19.62
CA ALA A 47 -6.93 4.04 19.31
C ALA A 47 -6.88 2.74 18.53
N VAL A 48 -5.79 2.53 17.76
CA VAL A 48 -5.40 1.18 17.34
C VAL A 48 -4.79 0.47 18.52
N VAL A 49 -5.35 -0.69 18.86
CA VAL A 49 -4.89 -1.47 20.02
C VAL A 49 -4.16 -2.71 19.54
N THR A 50 -2.99 -2.96 20.13
CA THR A 50 -2.26 -4.22 19.97
C THR A 50 -2.13 -4.92 21.32
N ALA A 51 -1.94 -6.22 21.31
CA ALA A 51 -1.77 -6.99 22.53
C ALA A 51 -0.68 -8.05 22.38
N ASP A 52 0.01 -8.31 23.48
CA ASP A 52 1.01 -9.36 23.62
C ASP A 52 0.83 -10.05 24.98
N ILE A 53 1.24 -11.29 25.05
CA ILE A 53 1.30 -12.04 26.31
C ILE A 53 2.76 -12.21 26.69
N LEU A 54 3.06 -11.81 27.91
CA LEU A 54 4.41 -11.87 28.47
C LEU A 54 4.49 -12.96 29.54
N THR A 55 5.53 -13.77 29.44
CA THR A 55 5.94 -14.71 30.47
C THR A 55 7.09 -14.12 31.30
N ASN A 56 7.34 -14.63 32.47
CA ASN A 56 8.38 -14.15 33.42
C ASN A 56 8.23 -12.64 33.73
N ALA A 57 6.99 -12.13 33.73
CA ALA A 57 6.67 -10.75 33.97
C ALA A 57 6.53 -10.39 35.45
N LEU A 58 7.43 -10.91 36.31
CA LEU A 58 7.48 -10.57 37.75
C LEU A 58 7.87 -9.10 37.97
N GLU A 59 8.60 -8.52 37.00
CA GLU A 59 8.99 -7.13 36.97
C GLU A 59 8.45 -6.45 35.64
N THR A 60 8.98 -5.31 35.30
CA THR A 60 8.55 -4.52 34.13
C THR A 60 8.89 -5.15 32.76
N THR A 61 9.83 -6.11 32.74
CA THR A 61 10.31 -6.76 31.52
C THR A 61 9.88 -8.22 31.53
N GLY A 62 8.90 -8.57 30.69
CA GLY A 62 8.54 -9.96 30.41
C GLY A 62 9.02 -10.38 29.00
N VAL A 63 9.01 -11.68 28.75
CA VAL A 63 9.35 -12.27 27.45
C VAL A 63 8.05 -12.52 26.67
N SER A 64 7.92 -11.95 25.48
CA SER A 64 6.78 -12.22 24.58
C SER A 64 6.72 -13.69 24.21
N ILE A 65 5.52 -14.25 24.18
CA ILE A 65 5.31 -15.62 23.66
C ILE A 65 5.40 -15.68 22.12
N GLY A 66 5.44 -14.53 21.46
CA GLY A 66 5.55 -14.39 20.00
C GLY A 66 4.23 -14.55 19.24
N ALA A 67 4.14 -13.92 18.09
CA ALA A 67 2.90 -13.84 17.27
C ALA A 67 2.37 -15.22 16.87
N ALA A 68 3.23 -16.19 16.60
CA ALA A 68 2.82 -17.55 16.23
C ALA A 68 1.95 -18.21 17.32
N ASN A 69 2.24 -17.89 18.60
CA ASN A 69 1.53 -18.41 19.76
C ASN A 69 0.31 -17.55 20.15
N LEU A 70 0.20 -16.33 19.58
CA LEU A 70 -0.92 -15.41 19.76
C LEU A 70 -2.05 -15.59 18.74
N ARG A 71 -2.06 -16.66 18.00
CA ARG A 71 -3.17 -17.00 17.10
C ARG A 71 -4.46 -17.10 17.91
N GLY A 72 -5.58 -16.75 17.27
CA GLY A 72 -6.87 -16.77 17.95
C GLY A 72 -7.19 -15.52 18.78
N LEU A 73 -6.39 -14.44 18.69
CA LEU A 73 -6.78 -13.14 19.24
C LEU A 73 -7.97 -12.58 18.47
N SER A 74 -8.99 -12.14 19.19
CA SER A 74 -10.20 -11.55 18.61
C SER A 74 -10.78 -10.45 19.51
N GLY A 75 -11.81 -9.75 19.02
CA GLY A 75 -12.41 -8.63 19.75
C GLY A 75 -11.68 -7.31 19.50
N ALA A 76 -11.48 -6.53 20.54
CA ALA A 76 -10.94 -5.17 20.48
C ALA A 76 -9.39 -5.15 20.41
N VAL A 77 -8.83 -5.75 19.36
CA VAL A 77 -7.38 -5.88 19.16
C VAL A 77 -7.02 -5.81 17.67
N ASN A 78 -5.85 -5.27 17.38
CA ASN A 78 -5.29 -5.10 16.03
C ASN A 78 -6.19 -4.31 15.07
N ARG A 79 -7.01 -3.42 15.60
CA ARG A 79 -7.94 -2.55 14.87
C ARG A 79 -8.14 -1.24 15.61
N LEU A 80 -8.81 -0.29 14.95
CA LEU A 80 -9.30 0.92 15.61
C LEU A 80 -10.42 0.54 16.61
N VAL A 81 -10.25 0.96 17.86
CA VAL A 81 -11.13 0.64 18.99
C VAL A 81 -11.63 1.93 19.61
N PRO A 82 -12.93 2.05 19.94
CA PRO A 82 -13.45 3.25 20.62
C PRO A 82 -12.93 3.39 22.05
N ALA A 83 -12.98 4.63 22.57
CA ALA A 83 -12.69 4.91 23.96
C ALA A 83 -13.64 4.13 24.90
N GLY A 84 -13.20 3.90 26.12
CA GLY A 84 -13.97 3.23 27.16
C GLY A 84 -13.51 1.81 27.44
N ARG A 85 -14.37 0.99 28.04
CA ARG A 85 -14.07 -0.40 28.40
C ARG A 85 -14.15 -1.30 27.19
N ASN A 86 -13.08 -2.09 26.97
CA ASN A 86 -12.91 -2.99 25.85
C ASN A 86 -12.42 -4.36 26.30
N THR A 87 -12.59 -5.36 25.43
CA THR A 87 -12.23 -6.75 25.72
C THR A 87 -11.56 -7.42 24.53
N ILE A 88 -10.50 -8.16 24.80
CA ILE A 88 -9.82 -9.04 23.86
C ILE A 88 -10.08 -10.47 24.33
N ASN A 89 -10.38 -11.36 23.41
CA ASN A 89 -10.44 -12.80 23.65
C ASN A 89 -9.25 -13.48 22.99
N TRP A 90 -8.62 -14.39 23.71
CA TRP A 90 -7.53 -15.22 23.22
C TRP A 90 -7.83 -16.69 23.48
N TYR A 91 -7.69 -17.50 22.44
CA TYR A 91 -7.85 -18.93 22.47
C TYR A 91 -6.47 -19.61 22.37
N PRO A 92 -5.78 -19.89 23.50
CA PRO A 92 -4.41 -20.42 23.47
C PRO A 92 -4.25 -21.71 22.68
N CYS A 93 -5.30 -22.55 22.63
CA CYS A 93 -5.28 -23.80 21.88
C CYS A 93 -5.05 -23.63 20.38
N ASP A 94 -5.33 -22.45 19.80
CA ASP A 94 -5.13 -22.19 18.37
C ASP A 94 -3.67 -21.97 17.98
N GLY A 95 -2.84 -21.56 18.90
CA GLY A 95 -1.42 -21.28 18.66
C GLY A 95 -0.45 -21.94 19.65
N TRP A 96 -0.93 -22.28 20.84
CA TRP A 96 -0.11 -22.74 21.95
C TRP A 96 -0.77 -23.90 22.73
N PRO A 97 -1.14 -25.01 22.07
CA PRO A 97 -2.09 -26.01 22.60
C PRO A 97 -1.59 -26.79 23.85
N ASP A 98 -0.30 -27.05 23.95
CA ASP A 98 0.28 -27.96 24.96
C ASP A 98 0.92 -27.25 26.16
N VAL A 99 0.75 -25.91 26.24
CA VAL A 99 1.38 -25.13 27.29
C VAL A 99 0.44 -24.91 28.46
N VAL A 100 0.87 -25.31 29.64
CA VAL A 100 0.22 -25.01 30.94
C VAL A 100 1.08 -23.99 31.67
N ILE A 101 0.53 -22.81 31.92
CA ILE A 101 1.20 -21.75 32.66
C ILE A 101 0.75 -21.89 34.13
N THR A 102 1.66 -22.29 35.00
CA THR A 102 1.36 -22.60 36.41
C THR A 102 1.70 -21.47 37.37
N ASN A 103 2.27 -20.35 36.89
CA ASN A 103 2.72 -19.27 37.77
C ASN A 103 2.05 -17.92 37.44
N ALA A 104 2.01 -17.04 38.45
CA ALA A 104 1.45 -15.71 38.38
C ALA A 104 2.26 -14.72 37.52
N SER A 105 3.29 -15.15 36.84
CA SER A 105 4.22 -14.30 36.08
C SER A 105 3.79 -14.03 34.66
N VAL A 106 2.56 -14.39 34.28
CA VAL A 106 2.00 -14.13 32.96
C VAL A 106 1.15 -12.84 32.99
N LYS A 107 1.41 -11.95 32.06
CA LYS A 107 0.68 -10.68 31.95
C LYS A 107 0.32 -10.40 30.50
N ALA A 108 -0.85 -9.79 30.29
CA ALA A 108 -1.17 -9.13 29.04
C ALA A 108 -0.50 -7.75 28.98
N ARG A 109 0.19 -7.48 27.88
CA ARG A 109 0.68 -6.14 27.53
C ARG A 109 -0.22 -5.61 26.42
N VAL A 110 -1.01 -4.58 26.73
CA VAL A 110 -1.89 -3.91 25.79
C VAL A 110 -1.29 -2.53 25.50
N LYS A 111 -1.15 -2.20 24.21
CA LYS A 111 -0.67 -0.90 23.74
C LYS A 111 -1.74 -0.21 22.93
N ALA A 112 -1.76 1.12 22.97
CA ALA A 112 -2.64 1.96 22.17
C ALA A 112 -1.81 2.91 21.32
N PHE A 113 -2.21 3.04 20.05
CA PHE A 113 -1.61 3.95 19.09
C PHE A 113 -2.69 4.93 18.64
N ALA A 114 -2.37 6.20 18.62
CA ALA A 114 -3.26 7.21 18.02
C ALA A 114 -3.55 6.82 16.56
N PRO A 115 -4.76 7.05 16.03
CA PRO A 115 -5.11 6.65 14.67
C PRO A 115 -4.12 7.17 13.63
N GLU A 116 -3.61 8.40 13.77
CA GLU A 116 -2.61 9.03 12.91
C GLU A 116 -1.19 8.47 13.10
N GLN A 117 -0.95 7.69 14.14
CA GLN A 117 0.29 6.99 14.46
C GLN A 117 0.08 5.47 14.43
N ALA A 118 -0.80 5.00 13.56
CA ALA A 118 -1.12 3.60 13.41
C ALA A 118 0.13 2.73 13.20
N PRO A 119 0.11 1.44 13.61
CA PRO A 119 1.28 0.56 13.56
C PRO A 119 1.88 0.37 12.16
N ALA A 120 3.10 -0.22 12.10
CA ALA A 120 3.92 -0.29 10.89
C ALA A 120 3.29 -1.10 9.74
N TYR A 121 2.44 -2.08 10.04
CA TYR A 121 1.81 -2.92 9.02
C TYR A 121 0.29 -2.90 9.11
N MET A 122 -0.35 -2.93 7.93
CA MET A 122 -1.78 -3.16 7.75
C MET A 122 -1.96 -4.45 6.96
N VAL A 123 -2.86 -5.32 7.40
CA VAL A 123 -3.21 -6.58 6.73
C VAL A 123 -4.71 -6.59 6.47
N ALA A 124 -5.12 -6.73 5.22
CA ALA A 124 -6.52 -6.88 4.84
C ALA A 124 -6.78 -8.31 4.35
N ASP A 125 -7.76 -8.98 4.95
CA ASP A 125 -8.24 -10.30 4.55
C ASP A 125 -9.23 -10.16 3.39
N LEU A 126 -8.88 -10.66 2.21
CA LEU A 126 -9.69 -10.52 1.00
C LEU A 126 -10.85 -11.51 0.92
N GLU A 127 -10.97 -12.43 1.86
CA GLU A 127 -12.14 -13.33 1.96
C GLU A 127 -13.14 -12.87 3.03
N GLN A 128 -12.65 -12.27 4.13
CA GLN A 128 -13.48 -11.87 5.26
C GLN A 128 -13.69 -10.35 5.37
N GLY A 129 -12.89 -9.54 4.69
CA GLY A 129 -12.93 -8.09 4.77
C GLY A 129 -12.31 -7.49 6.04
N ASP A 130 -11.77 -8.31 6.93
CA ASP A 130 -11.11 -7.82 8.15
C ASP A 130 -9.84 -7.05 7.81
N VAL A 131 -9.67 -5.87 8.42
CA VAL A 131 -8.44 -5.08 8.33
C VAL A 131 -7.82 -4.98 9.72
N ARG A 132 -6.54 -5.34 9.83
CA ARG A 132 -5.82 -5.40 11.09
C ARG A 132 -4.46 -4.72 10.99
N TYR A 133 -4.00 -4.16 12.12
CA TYR A 133 -2.76 -3.42 12.24
C TYR A 133 -1.77 -4.15 13.15
N TYR A 134 -0.48 -4.15 12.79
CA TYR A 134 0.58 -4.86 13.49
C TYR A 134 1.82 -3.98 13.67
N GLU A 135 2.45 -4.06 14.87
CA GLU A 135 3.56 -3.19 15.26
C GLU A 135 4.82 -3.40 14.44
N GLY A 136 5.11 -4.61 14.06
CA GLY A 136 6.30 -5.00 13.30
C GLY A 136 6.12 -6.34 12.61
N GLU A 137 7.15 -6.76 11.87
CA GLU A 137 7.12 -8.04 11.15
C GLU A 137 6.97 -9.23 12.10
N GLU A 138 7.57 -9.15 13.27
CA GLU A 138 7.50 -10.18 14.32
C GLU A 138 6.08 -10.35 14.88
N ALA A 139 5.21 -9.35 14.72
CA ALA A 139 3.82 -9.40 15.16
C ALA A 139 2.86 -9.92 14.07
N LEU A 140 3.33 -10.11 12.84
CA LEU A 140 2.49 -10.53 11.72
C LEU A 140 1.94 -11.95 11.92
N PRO A 141 0.67 -12.21 11.57
CA PRO A 141 0.00 -13.48 11.90
C PRO A 141 0.56 -14.70 11.17
N PHE A 142 1.24 -14.49 10.03
CA PHE A 142 1.85 -15.57 9.25
C PHE A 142 3.39 -15.53 9.29
N GLY A 143 3.98 -14.84 10.27
CA GLY A 143 5.41 -14.66 10.42
C GLY A 143 5.99 -13.67 9.40
N SER A 144 7.07 -14.04 8.71
CA SER A 144 7.76 -13.16 7.78
C SER A 144 6.86 -12.56 6.70
N VAL A 145 7.14 -11.32 6.31
CA VAL A 145 6.53 -10.65 5.16
C VAL A 145 6.58 -11.50 3.88
N THR A 146 7.56 -12.40 3.75
CA THR A 146 7.73 -13.27 2.58
C THR A 146 6.73 -14.42 2.48
N ASN A 147 5.91 -14.65 3.50
CA ASN A 147 4.91 -15.72 3.48
C ASN A 147 3.91 -15.54 2.34
N ASP A 148 3.61 -16.63 1.63
CA ASP A 148 2.72 -16.61 0.46
C ASP A 148 1.26 -16.25 0.81
N ALA A 149 0.86 -16.34 2.08
CA ALA A 149 -0.45 -15.83 2.52
C ALA A 149 -0.65 -14.34 2.17
N TYR A 150 0.43 -13.53 2.26
CA TYR A 150 0.41 -12.11 1.91
C TYR A 150 0.47 -11.82 0.40
N LYS A 151 0.60 -12.86 -0.40
CA LYS A 151 0.60 -12.81 -1.87
C LYS A 151 -0.62 -13.50 -2.47
N THR A 152 -1.50 -14.06 -1.62
CA THR A 152 -2.68 -14.82 -2.07
C THR A 152 -3.96 -14.29 -1.45
N ARG A 153 -4.22 -14.58 -0.18
CA ARG A 153 -5.46 -14.20 0.50
C ARG A 153 -5.41 -12.82 1.12
N TYR A 154 -4.25 -12.38 1.61
CA TYR A 154 -4.12 -11.14 2.37
C TYR A 154 -3.37 -10.08 1.58
N LEU A 155 -3.85 -8.83 1.63
CA LEU A 155 -3.04 -7.67 1.25
C LEU A 155 -2.20 -7.26 2.45
N LEU A 156 -0.88 -7.20 2.27
CA LEU A 156 0.05 -6.67 3.24
C LEU A 156 0.51 -5.29 2.80
N LEU A 157 0.25 -4.28 3.60
CA LEU A 157 0.72 -2.92 3.37
C LEU A 157 1.66 -2.50 4.49
N LYS A 158 2.64 -1.69 4.15
CA LYS A 158 3.59 -1.08 5.09
C LYS A 158 3.37 0.40 5.18
N ARG A 159 3.42 0.95 6.39
CA ARG A 159 3.35 2.38 6.65
C ARG A 159 4.63 3.06 6.21
N MET A 160 4.48 4.16 5.50
CA MET A 160 5.52 5.10 5.16
C MET A 160 5.36 6.32 6.04
N ASP A 161 6.33 6.56 6.92
CA ASP A 161 6.40 7.76 7.76
C ASP A 161 6.95 8.89 6.89
N ALA A 162 6.07 9.54 6.15
CA ALA A 162 6.42 10.51 5.12
C ALA A 162 6.00 11.94 5.48
N ASN A 163 5.12 12.09 6.49
CA ASN A 163 4.54 13.37 6.87
C ASN A 163 5.62 14.39 7.25
N GLY A 164 5.64 15.52 6.56
CA GLY A 164 6.56 16.62 6.80
C GLY A 164 8.00 16.39 6.31
N ILE A 165 8.27 15.25 5.67
CA ILE A 165 9.60 14.96 5.12
C ILE A 165 9.75 15.65 3.76
N ALA A 166 10.69 16.60 3.68
CA ALA A 166 11.10 17.20 2.42
C ALA A 166 12.11 16.28 1.70
N TRP A 167 11.86 15.97 0.44
CA TRP A 167 12.72 15.13 -0.36
C TRP A 167 12.74 15.55 -1.83
N THR A 168 13.76 15.12 -2.57
CA THR A 168 13.88 15.44 -4.00
C THR A 168 13.26 14.34 -4.85
N MET A 169 12.19 14.68 -5.55
CA MET A 169 11.54 13.86 -6.57
C MET A 169 12.18 14.16 -7.94
N GLY A 170 12.28 13.14 -8.79
CA GLY A 170 12.95 13.29 -10.09
C GLY A 170 14.48 13.14 -10.02
N SER A 171 15.20 13.66 -11.00
CA SER A 171 16.67 13.61 -11.05
C SER A 171 17.24 14.85 -11.73
N LEU A 172 18.36 15.37 -11.21
CA LEU A 172 19.07 16.50 -11.79
C LEU A 172 19.89 16.10 -13.01
N THR A 173 20.41 14.88 -13.02
CA THR A 173 21.29 14.39 -14.08
C THR A 173 20.99 12.94 -14.43
N ASP A 174 21.08 12.62 -15.70
CA ASP A 174 21.23 11.24 -16.14
C ASP A 174 22.67 10.78 -15.84
N LYS A 175 22.83 9.99 -14.80
CA LYS A 175 24.15 9.51 -14.36
C LYS A 175 24.90 8.70 -15.42
N ARG A 176 24.18 8.13 -16.39
CA ARG A 176 24.79 7.39 -17.50
C ARG A 176 25.43 8.31 -18.53
N THR A 177 24.78 9.43 -18.84
CA THR A 177 25.24 10.36 -19.87
C THR A 177 25.88 11.61 -19.29
N ASN A 178 25.79 11.80 -17.97
CA ASN A 178 26.18 13.01 -17.23
C ASN A 178 25.52 14.29 -17.81
N ARG A 179 24.34 14.15 -18.41
CA ARG A 179 23.57 15.27 -18.96
C ARG A 179 22.47 15.67 -17.98
N THR A 180 22.15 16.95 -17.95
CA THR A 180 21.00 17.46 -17.23
C THR A 180 19.74 16.80 -17.77
N ILE A 181 18.87 16.33 -16.87
CA ILE A 181 17.56 15.83 -17.22
C ILE A 181 16.59 17.02 -17.23
N GLU A 182 15.94 17.24 -18.34
CA GLU A 182 14.93 18.27 -18.53
C GLU A 182 13.56 17.66 -18.76
N GLY A 183 12.51 18.44 -18.56
CA GLY A 183 11.13 18.00 -18.81
C GLY A 183 10.60 17.06 -17.74
N ALA A 184 10.09 15.92 -18.16
CA ALA A 184 9.27 15.03 -17.33
C ALA A 184 9.94 14.48 -16.06
N GLU A 185 11.26 14.39 -16.01
CA GLU A 185 12.01 13.84 -14.86
C GLU A 185 12.81 14.91 -14.08
N THR A 186 12.55 16.19 -14.32
CA THR A 186 13.24 17.30 -13.65
C THR A 186 13.09 17.20 -12.13
N ALA A 187 14.21 17.34 -11.43
CA ALA A 187 14.20 17.31 -9.97
C ALA A 187 13.50 18.51 -9.35
N HIS A 188 12.68 18.26 -8.36
CA HIS A 188 12.02 19.29 -7.56
C HIS A 188 11.80 18.77 -6.13
N THR A 189 11.66 19.70 -5.18
CA THR A 189 11.39 19.34 -3.79
C THR A 189 9.91 19.03 -3.60
N VAL A 190 9.62 17.92 -2.93
CA VAL A 190 8.27 17.52 -2.52
C VAL A 190 8.24 17.35 -1.01
N VAL A 191 7.14 17.74 -0.39
CA VAL A 191 6.84 17.48 1.02
C VAL A 191 5.51 16.75 1.09
N LEU A 192 5.52 15.49 1.52
CA LEU A 192 4.30 14.75 1.78
C LEU A 192 3.70 15.22 3.11
N THR A 193 2.40 15.51 3.14
CA THR A 193 1.73 16.06 4.34
C THR A 193 1.05 15.01 5.19
N ASN A 194 1.05 13.76 4.73
CA ASN A 194 0.45 12.65 5.46
C ASN A 194 1.31 11.40 5.31
N ASP A 195 1.35 10.62 6.37
CA ASP A 195 1.79 9.24 6.28
C ASP A 195 0.80 8.43 5.45
N PHE A 196 1.26 7.30 4.91
CA PHE A 196 0.41 6.43 4.11
C PHE A 196 0.85 4.98 4.23
N TYR A 197 -0.07 4.06 3.98
CA TYR A 197 0.25 2.65 3.77
C TYR A 197 0.38 2.36 2.29
N ILE A 198 1.34 1.53 1.91
CA ILE A 198 1.53 1.07 0.53
C ILE A 198 1.75 -0.44 0.50
N GLY A 199 1.20 -1.11 -0.51
CA GLY A 199 1.36 -2.54 -0.69
C GLY A 199 2.83 -2.96 -0.70
N VAL A 200 3.19 -3.93 0.13
CA VAL A 200 4.54 -4.53 0.14
C VAL A 200 4.84 -5.17 -1.22
N TYR A 201 3.81 -5.69 -1.87
CA TYR A 201 3.84 -6.29 -3.20
C TYR A 201 2.88 -5.58 -4.16
N PRO A 202 3.10 -5.67 -5.48
CA PRO A 202 2.03 -5.46 -6.45
C PRO A 202 0.87 -6.42 -6.18
N VAL A 203 -0.36 -6.01 -6.51
CA VAL A 203 -1.53 -6.90 -6.40
C VAL A 203 -1.32 -8.12 -7.30
N THR A 204 -1.57 -9.31 -6.75
CA THR A 204 -1.38 -10.56 -7.47
C THR A 204 -2.66 -11.01 -8.19
N GLN A 205 -2.52 -11.98 -9.10
CA GLN A 205 -3.64 -12.57 -9.82
C GLN A 205 -4.65 -13.21 -8.87
N ARG A 206 -4.18 -13.87 -7.80
CA ARG A 206 -5.08 -14.46 -6.79
C ARG A 206 -5.81 -13.40 -5.98
N GLN A 207 -5.12 -12.35 -5.56
CA GLN A 207 -5.75 -11.24 -4.84
C GLN A 207 -6.78 -10.50 -5.71
N TRP A 208 -6.44 -10.29 -6.99
CA TRP A 208 -7.40 -9.75 -7.94
C TRP A 208 -8.66 -10.63 -8.07
N TYR A 209 -8.47 -11.93 -8.24
CA TYR A 209 -9.59 -12.87 -8.36
C TYR A 209 -10.50 -12.83 -7.14
N LEU A 210 -9.95 -12.78 -5.92
CA LEU A 210 -10.76 -12.74 -4.69
C LEU A 210 -11.64 -11.50 -4.60
N VAL A 211 -11.20 -10.37 -5.12
CA VAL A 211 -11.95 -9.10 -5.07
C VAL A 211 -12.83 -8.90 -6.31
N ALA A 212 -12.27 -9.11 -7.49
CA ALA A 212 -12.94 -8.80 -8.77
C ALA A 212 -13.75 -9.97 -9.33
N GLY A 213 -13.39 -11.23 -9.01
CA GLY A 213 -14.09 -12.42 -9.45
C GLY A 213 -13.76 -12.88 -10.88
N ASN A 214 -12.71 -12.33 -11.51
CA ASN A 214 -12.30 -12.70 -12.86
C ASN A 214 -10.77 -12.78 -12.99
N GLU A 215 -10.27 -13.27 -14.13
CA GLU A 215 -8.85 -13.50 -14.41
C GLU A 215 -8.45 -12.77 -15.71
N PRO A 216 -8.08 -11.49 -15.66
CA PRO A 216 -7.77 -10.68 -16.83
C PRO A 216 -6.37 -10.95 -17.42
N SER A 217 -5.45 -11.49 -16.61
CA SER A 217 -4.02 -11.53 -16.92
C SER A 217 -3.67 -12.37 -18.12
N TRP A 218 -2.74 -11.86 -18.95
CA TRP A 218 -2.16 -12.59 -20.08
C TRP A 218 -1.18 -13.67 -19.64
N ASN A 219 -0.40 -13.37 -18.63
CA ASN A 219 0.56 -14.30 -18.10
C ASN A 219 -0.16 -15.25 -17.14
N SER A 220 -0.55 -16.41 -17.64
CA SER A 220 -1.08 -17.44 -16.74
C SER A 220 0.01 -17.93 -15.80
N ASP A 221 -0.38 -18.28 -14.59
CA ASP A 221 0.50 -18.91 -13.61
C ASP A 221 0.54 -20.43 -13.85
N PRO A 222 1.59 -20.98 -14.50
CA PRO A 222 1.67 -22.41 -14.76
C PRO A 222 1.83 -23.24 -13.49
N GLY A 223 2.24 -22.62 -12.37
CA GLY A 223 2.37 -23.26 -11.07
C GLY A 223 1.08 -23.25 -10.25
N GLY A 224 0.03 -22.56 -10.72
CA GLY A 224 -1.25 -22.44 -10.00
C GLY A 224 -1.16 -21.74 -8.64
N ARG A 225 -0.06 -21.04 -8.36
CA ARG A 225 0.15 -20.33 -7.07
C ARG A 225 -0.66 -19.04 -6.96
N GLY A 226 -0.99 -18.43 -8.09
CA GLY A 226 -1.69 -17.16 -8.19
C GLY A 226 -0.87 -15.96 -7.70
N THR A 227 0.45 -16.11 -7.53
CA THR A 227 1.36 -15.09 -6.99
C THR A 227 2.14 -14.33 -8.06
N LEU A 228 1.78 -14.46 -9.34
CA LEU A 228 2.19 -13.50 -10.37
C LEU A 228 1.46 -12.17 -10.14
N PRO A 229 2.07 -11.02 -10.49
CA PRO A 229 1.33 -9.77 -10.47
C PRO A 229 0.13 -9.84 -11.42
N VAL A 230 -1.01 -9.28 -11.04
CA VAL A 230 -2.09 -9.06 -11.99
C VAL A 230 -1.62 -8.05 -13.05
N GLU A 231 -1.94 -8.31 -14.31
CA GLU A 231 -1.64 -7.41 -15.42
C GLU A 231 -2.74 -7.51 -16.49
N ALA A 232 -2.63 -6.73 -17.56
CA ALA A 232 -3.71 -6.56 -18.54
C ALA A 232 -5.01 -6.02 -17.92
N VAL A 233 -4.86 -5.18 -16.89
CA VAL A 233 -5.93 -4.45 -16.23
C VAL A 233 -5.84 -2.99 -16.60
N SER A 234 -6.98 -2.39 -16.94
CA SER A 234 -7.06 -0.96 -17.23
C SER A 234 -7.23 -0.13 -15.95
N TYR A 235 -6.95 1.15 -16.05
CA TYR A 235 -7.24 2.09 -14.98
C TYR A 235 -8.74 2.08 -14.59
N VAL A 236 -9.60 1.85 -15.58
CA VAL A 236 -11.05 1.74 -15.40
C VAL A 236 -11.41 0.48 -14.58
N ASP A 237 -10.82 -0.66 -14.90
CA ASP A 237 -11.07 -1.91 -14.14
C ASP A 237 -10.64 -1.76 -12.67
N ILE A 238 -9.61 -0.94 -12.41
CA ILE A 238 -9.06 -0.76 -11.07
C ILE A 238 -9.85 0.27 -10.27
N ARG A 239 -10.21 1.42 -10.88
CA ARG A 239 -10.71 2.58 -10.13
C ARG A 239 -11.99 3.21 -10.67
N GLU A 240 -12.19 3.23 -11.97
CA GLU A 240 -13.30 3.94 -12.61
C GLU A 240 -14.34 2.96 -13.19
N ALA A 241 -15.54 3.41 -13.50
CA ALA A 241 -16.52 2.61 -14.23
C ALA A 241 -16.16 2.57 -15.71
N ALA A 242 -16.52 1.48 -16.39
CA ALA A 242 -16.59 1.45 -17.82
C ALA A 242 -17.67 2.45 -18.28
N PHE A 243 -17.25 3.62 -18.71
CA PHE A 243 -18.14 4.61 -19.36
C PHE A 243 -17.99 4.53 -20.86
N GLU A 244 -18.99 5.08 -21.58
CA GLU A 244 -18.99 5.04 -23.05
C GLU A 244 -17.65 5.47 -23.65
N VAL A 245 -17.31 4.85 -24.76
CA VAL A 245 -16.09 5.10 -25.53
C VAL A 245 -15.75 6.58 -25.50
N ASN A 246 -14.70 6.96 -24.78
CA ASN A 246 -14.06 8.26 -24.82
C ASN A 246 -14.38 9.30 -23.73
N THR A 247 -15.17 9.02 -22.73
CA THR A 247 -15.39 9.96 -21.63
C THR A 247 -15.06 9.30 -20.30
N GLN A 248 -14.23 9.97 -19.51
CA GLN A 248 -14.04 9.60 -18.11
C GLN A 248 -15.26 10.09 -17.33
N ASN A 249 -15.78 9.24 -16.48
CA ASN A 249 -16.84 9.67 -15.59
C ASN A 249 -16.24 10.58 -14.51
N PRO A 250 -16.57 11.90 -14.50
CA PRO A 250 -16.02 12.82 -13.51
C PRO A 250 -16.35 12.43 -12.07
N ASP A 251 -17.43 11.65 -11.84
CA ASP A 251 -17.87 11.24 -10.53
C ASP A 251 -16.87 10.30 -9.83
N TYR A 252 -16.02 9.61 -10.59
CA TYR A 252 -15.03 8.67 -10.07
C TYR A 252 -13.58 9.12 -10.25
N GLN A 253 -13.36 10.34 -10.74
CA GLN A 253 -12.02 10.91 -10.79
C GLN A 253 -11.56 11.30 -9.38
N TYR A 254 -10.26 11.07 -9.09
CA TYR A 254 -9.69 11.59 -7.86
C TYR A 254 -9.93 13.11 -7.74
N PRO A 255 -10.37 13.66 -6.59
CA PRO A 255 -10.42 13.02 -5.26
C PRO A 255 -11.69 12.21 -4.95
N ASN A 256 -12.63 12.08 -5.88
CA ASN A 256 -13.83 11.28 -5.66
C ASN A 256 -13.49 9.80 -5.41
N PRO A 257 -14.31 9.08 -4.66
CA PRO A 257 -14.06 7.66 -4.38
C PRO A 257 -14.08 6.82 -5.68
N PRO A 258 -13.40 5.66 -5.70
CA PRO A 258 -13.48 4.71 -6.80
C PRO A 258 -14.90 4.26 -7.10
N CYS A 259 -15.16 3.91 -8.36
CA CYS A 259 -16.43 3.31 -8.77
C CYS A 259 -16.70 2.02 -7.95
N PRO A 260 -17.91 1.83 -7.42
CA PRO A 260 -18.26 0.64 -6.63
C PRO A 260 -18.00 -0.69 -7.36
N ASP A 261 -18.14 -0.72 -8.68
CA ASP A 261 -17.93 -1.93 -9.50
C ASP A 261 -16.46 -2.19 -9.87
N SER A 262 -15.57 -1.22 -9.66
CA SER A 262 -14.13 -1.36 -9.87
C SER A 262 -13.49 -2.25 -8.78
N PHE A 263 -12.25 -2.70 -9.01
CA PHE A 263 -11.50 -3.45 -8.00
C PHE A 263 -11.42 -2.70 -6.66
N LEU A 264 -11.02 -1.42 -6.69
CA LEU A 264 -10.87 -0.61 -5.47
C LEU A 264 -12.22 -0.31 -4.80
N GLY A 265 -13.29 -0.11 -5.58
CA GLY A 265 -14.63 0.07 -5.03
C GLY A 265 -15.14 -1.19 -4.31
N LYS A 266 -14.93 -2.36 -4.93
CA LYS A 266 -15.25 -3.66 -4.31
C LYS A 266 -14.40 -3.92 -3.07
N LEU A 267 -13.08 -3.60 -3.11
CA LEU A 267 -12.20 -3.74 -1.96
C LEU A 267 -12.64 -2.85 -0.80
N ARG A 268 -13.00 -1.59 -1.05
CA ARG A 268 -13.57 -0.69 -0.02
C ARG A 268 -14.85 -1.24 0.58
N THR A 269 -15.75 -1.75 -0.25
CA THR A 269 -17.01 -2.38 0.22
C THR A 269 -16.71 -3.59 1.08
N LEU A 270 -15.84 -4.48 0.64
CA LEU A 270 -15.43 -5.68 1.37
C LEU A 270 -14.85 -5.35 2.75
N THR A 271 -14.04 -4.29 2.82
CA THR A 271 -13.31 -3.92 4.05
C THR A 271 -14.04 -2.90 4.94
N GLY A 272 -15.34 -2.70 4.73
CA GLY A 272 -16.14 -1.82 5.59
C GLY A 272 -15.86 -0.33 5.38
N GLY A 273 -15.32 0.07 4.23
CA GLY A 273 -15.11 1.48 3.87
C GLY A 273 -13.68 1.98 4.00
N VAL A 274 -12.71 1.12 4.33
CA VAL A 274 -11.30 1.54 4.35
C VAL A 274 -10.91 2.16 3.01
N ALA A 275 -10.34 3.36 3.04
CA ALA A 275 -10.12 4.20 1.87
C ALA A 275 -8.92 3.74 1.01
N PHE A 276 -8.91 2.47 0.61
CA PHE A 276 -7.93 1.95 -0.34
C PHE A 276 -8.02 2.68 -1.69
N ASP A 277 -6.87 3.02 -2.25
CA ASP A 277 -6.75 3.63 -3.58
C ASP A 277 -5.43 3.24 -4.24
N LEU A 278 -5.15 3.77 -5.44
CA LEU A 278 -3.83 3.77 -6.02
C LEU A 278 -2.93 4.77 -5.27
N PRO A 279 -1.61 4.57 -5.24
CA PRO A 279 -0.70 5.62 -4.77
C PRO A 279 -0.67 6.80 -5.74
N GLY A 280 -0.50 8.00 -5.19
CA GLY A 280 -0.06 9.16 -5.97
C GLY A 280 1.38 8.99 -6.46
N GLU A 281 1.76 9.73 -7.49
CA GLU A 281 3.09 9.63 -8.08
C GLU A 281 4.20 9.94 -7.07
N ALA A 282 4.02 10.97 -6.25
CA ALA A 282 4.98 11.33 -5.21
C ALA A 282 5.07 10.26 -4.11
N GLN A 283 3.95 9.67 -3.68
CA GLN A 283 3.93 8.57 -2.72
C GLN A 283 4.67 7.35 -3.25
N TRP A 284 4.41 7.00 -4.51
CA TRP A 284 5.05 5.84 -5.14
C TRP A 284 6.57 6.05 -5.25
N GLU A 285 7.03 7.22 -5.73
CA GLU A 285 8.47 7.48 -5.88
C GLU A 285 9.18 7.57 -4.53
N PHE A 286 8.57 8.22 -3.52
CA PHE A 286 9.09 8.22 -2.15
C PHE A 286 9.32 6.79 -1.63
N ALA A 287 8.30 5.94 -1.77
CA ALA A 287 8.37 4.56 -1.35
C ALA A 287 9.39 3.74 -2.15
N ALA A 288 9.47 3.95 -3.47
CA ALA A 288 10.41 3.26 -4.35
C ALA A 288 11.88 3.60 -4.06
N ARG A 289 12.14 4.83 -3.62
CA ARG A 289 13.50 5.30 -3.31
C ARG A 289 14.12 4.63 -2.08
N GLY A 290 13.33 4.05 -1.18
CA GLY A 290 13.86 3.38 0.00
C GLY A 290 14.74 4.26 0.89
N GLY A 291 14.51 5.60 0.91
CA GLY A 291 15.33 6.56 1.64
C GLY A 291 16.55 7.12 0.86
N HIS A 292 16.77 6.70 -0.40
CA HIS A 292 17.90 7.11 -1.23
C HIS A 292 17.50 8.17 -2.26
N SER A 293 17.82 9.42 -2.03
CA SER A 293 17.46 10.53 -2.93
C SER A 293 18.31 10.59 -4.20
N ASP A 294 19.52 10.04 -4.18
CA ASP A 294 20.53 10.15 -5.24
C ASP A 294 20.74 8.87 -6.06
N ARG A 295 19.92 7.82 -5.83
CA ARG A 295 20.06 6.51 -6.45
C ARG A 295 18.89 6.18 -7.38
N TYR A 296 19.15 5.30 -8.36
CA TYR A 296 18.14 4.74 -9.26
C TYR A 296 17.35 3.59 -8.62
N TRP A 297 17.97 2.93 -7.64
CA TRP A 297 17.41 1.80 -6.93
C TRP A 297 17.20 2.12 -5.46
N GLY A 298 16.12 1.71 -4.91
CA GLY A 298 15.78 1.97 -3.52
C GLY A 298 16.52 1.11 -2.48
N ASN A 299 17.68 0.55 -2.82
CA ASN A 299 18.56 -0.21 -1.93
C ASN A 299 19.98 0.35 -1.87
N GLY A 300 20.20 1.58 -2.35
CA GLY A 300 21.50 2.24 -2.33
C GLY A 300 22.60 1.63 -3.19
N MET A 301 22.33 0.57 -3.96
CA MET A 301 23.33 -0.06 -4.82
C MET A 301 23.76 0.86 -5.98
N VAL A 302 24.96 0.63 -6.49
CA VAL A 302 25.48 1.31 -7.69
C VAL A 302 24.61 0.98 -8.90
N GLU A 303 24.33 2.00 -9.71
CA GLU A 303 23.43 1.91 -10.87
C GLU A 303 24.12 1.19 -12.04
N ASN A 304 23.83 -0.10 -12.16
CA ASN A 304 24.24 -0.91 -13.31
C ASN A 304 23.24 -2.06 -13.51
N GLU A 305 23.32 -2.70 -14.66
CA GLU A 305 22.42 -3.80 -15.02
C GLU A 305 22.58 -5.01 -14.10
N GLU A 306 23.78 -5.31 -13.66
CA GLU A 306 24.07 -6.46 -12.82
C GLU A 306 23.42 -6.35 -11.45
N ASN A 307 23.51 -5.17 -10.83
CA ASN A 307 22.90 -4.93 -9.52
C ASN A 307 21.36 -4.93 -9.60
N LEU A 308 20.78 -4.50 -10.73
CA LEU A 308 19.33 -4.58 -10.91
C LEU A 308 18.82 -6.02 -11.00
N LYS A 309 19.62 -6.98 -11.42
CA LYS A 309 19.22 -8.40 -11.46
C LYS A 309 18.83 -8.96 -10.09
N ALA A 310 19.38 -8.41 -9.02
CA ALA A 310 19.00 -8.81 -7.66
C ALA A 310 17.64 -8.24 -7.21
N LEU A 311 17.18 -7.14 -7.83
CA LEU A 311 16.00 -6.39 -7.43
C LEU A 311 14.80 -6.59 -8.34
N ALA A 312 15.02 -7.00 -9.61
CA ALA A 312 13.98 -6.85 -10.62
C ALA A 312 13.99 -7.89 -11.71
N ARG A 313 12.81 -8.17 -12.24
CA ARG A 313 12.59 -8.83 -13.52
C ARG A 313 12.56 -7.76 -14.63
N PHE A 314 13.54 -7.77 -15.52
CA PHE A 314 13.64 -6.82 -16.64
C PHE A 314 14.32 -7.47 -17.85
N ASN A 315 14.33 -6.81 -18.99
CA ASN A 315 15.03 -7.19 -20.23
C ASN A 315 14.87 -8.68 -20.62
N ARG A 316 13.70 -9.26 -20.35
CA ARG A 316 13.42 -10.69 -20.57
C ARG A 316 14.43 -11.65 -19.91
N THR A 317 15.18 -11.16 -18.94
CA THR A 317 16.18 -11.96 -18.24
C THR A 317 15.53 -13.14 -17.55
N GLN A 318 16.03 -14.35 -17.78
CA GLN A 318 15.57 -15.52 -17.04
C GLN A 318 16.34 -15.57 -15.74
N GLN A 319 15.64 -15.54 -14.63
CA GLN A 319 16.23 -15.53 -13.28
C GLN A 319 15.58 -16.64 -12.43
N ILE A 320 16.24 -16.97 -11.33
CA ILE A 320 15.75 -17.93 -10.34
C ILE A 320 14.40 -17.43 -9.82
N GLY A 321 13.39 -18.32 -9.78
CA GLY A 321 12.03 -17.97 -9.32
C GLY A 321 11.08 -17.43 -10.38
N THR A 322 11.53 -17.32 -11.66
CA THR A 322 10.61 -17.00 -12.75
C THR A 322 10.00 -18.31 -13.31
N PRO A 323 8.68 -18.37 -13.51
CA PRO A 323 8.05 -19.54 -14.11
C PRO A 323 8.59 -19.79 -15.52
N THR A 324 8.80 -21.05 -15.88
CA THR A 324 9.20 -21.44 -17.24
C THR A 324 8.14 -20.98 -18.23
N GLY A 325 8.53 -20.18 -19.22
CA GLY A 325 7.62 -19.63 -20.23
C GLY A 325 6.75 -18.46 -19.74
N ALA A 326 6.78 -18.11 -18.46
CA ALA A 326 6.11 -16.91 -17.95
C ALA A 326 6.88 -15.65 -18.35
N ARG A 327 6.16 -14.57 -18.48
CA ARG A 327 6.69 -13.26 -18.87
C ARG A 327 7.00 -12.41 -17.65
N THR A 328 6.15 -12.43 -16.61
CA THR A 328 6.39 -11.84 -15.29
C THR A 328 7.00 -12.85 -14.34
N ALA A 329 7.56 -12.40 -13.23
CA ALA A 329 8.03 -13.22 -12.11
C ALA A 329 7.00 -13.25 -10.98
N TYR A 330 7.04 -14.27 -10.14
CA TYR A 330 6.26 -14.26 -8.89
C TYR A 330 6.66 -13.06 -8.05
N VAL A 331 5.69 -12.38 -7.44
CA VAL A 331 5.98 -11.21 -6.61
C VAL A 331 6.86 -11.58 -5.43
N GLY A 332 7.81 -10.70 -5.11
CA GLY A 332 8.74 -10.93 -3.99
C GLY A 332 9.80 -12.01 -4.25
N CYS A 333 10.07 -12.36 -5.53
CA CYS A 333 11.18 -13.26 -5.88
C CYS A 333 12.55 -12.58 -5.80
N PHE A 334 12.57 -11.26 -5.85
CA PHE A 334 13.78 -10.44 -5.79
C PHE A 334 13.93 -9.79 -4.43
N ALA A 335 15.08 -9.20 -4.16
CA ALA A 335 15.30 -8.47 -2.92
C ALA A 335 14.37 -7.23 -2.84
N PRO A 336 13.89 -6.87 -1.66
CA PRO A 336 13.16 -5.63 -1.46
C PRO A 336 14.09 -4.41 -1.54
N ASN A 337 13.50 -3.22 -1.64
CA ASN A 337 14.22 -2.00 -1.35
C ASN A 337 14.42 -1.82 0.17
N ASP A 338 15.15 -0.78 0.59
CA ASP A 338 15.47 -0.56 2.00
C ASP A 338 14.25 -0.19 2.87
N PHE A 339 13.12 0.14 2.25
CA PHE A 339 11.84 0.23 2.95
C PHE A 339 11.09 -1.12 3.03
N GLY A 340 11.68 -2.21 2.53
CA GLY A 340 11.07 -3.55 2.56
C GLY A 340 9.97 -3.75 1.52
N LEU A 341 9.94 -2.96 0.45
CA LEU A 341 8.97 -3.06 -0.65
C LEU A 341 9.58 -3.83 -1.81
N TYR A 342 8.83 -4.79 -2.33
CA TYR A 342 9.26 -5.67 -3.41
C TYR A 342 8.75 -5.19 -4.77
N ASP A 343 9.47 -5.56 -5.83
CA ASP A 343 9.10 -5.35 -7.23
C ASP A 343 8.83 -3.87 -7.59
N MET A 344 9.47 -2.92 -6.89
CA MET A 344 9.39 -1.49 -7.21
C MET A 344 10.12 -1.16 -8.54
N ASN A 345 10.91 -2.10 -9.04
CA ASN A 345 11.69 -1.96 -10.26
C ASN A 345 11.42 -3.17 -11.16
N GLY A 346 10.90 -2.98 -12.36
CA GLY A 346 10.61 -4.06 -13.33
C GLY A 346 9.35 -4.86 -13.02
N ASN A 347 9.31 -6.11 -13.46
CA ASN A 347 8.19 -7.05 -13.39
C ASN A 347 6.95 -6.57 -14.16
N ALA A 348 6.15 -5.68 -13.62
CA ALA A 348 5.04 -5.01 -14.27
C ALA A 348 5.08 -3.50 -13.99
N PHE A 349 4.70 -2.67 -14.96
CA PHE A 349 4.40 -1.27 -14.67
C PHE A 349 3.27 -1.17 -13.64
N GLU A 350 3.22 -0.08 -12.92
CA GLU A 350 2.18 0.16 -11.91
C GLU A 350 1.42 1.45 -12.23
N TRP A 351 0.08 1.34 -12.28
CA TRP A 351 -0.83 2.46 -12.40
C TRP A 351 -0.81 3.33 -11.15
N LEU A 352 -0.85 4.67 -11.35
CA LEU A 352 -0.91 5.66 -10.29
C LEU A 352 -2.12 6.59 -10.46
N LEU A 353 -2.47 7.32 -9.40
CA LEU A 353 -3.60 8.26 -9.42
C LEU A 353 -3.42 9.41 -10.40
N ASP A 354 -2.18 9.83 -10.61
CA ASP A 354 -1.87 11.05 -11.35
C ASP A 354 -2.16 10.94 -12.85
N TRP A 355 -2.57 12.04 -13.43
CA TRP A 355 -2.42 12.27 -14.84
C TRP A 355 -0.96 12.55 -15.18
N PHE A 356 -0.51 12.10 -16.34
CA PHE A 356 0.83 12.42 -16.81
C PHE A 356 0.88 13.89 -17.23
N ILE A 357 1.90 14.61 -16.75
CA ILE A 357 2.30 15.92 -17.25
C ILE A 357 3.74 15.82 -17.71
N GLU A 358 4.01 16.30 -18.92
CA GLU A 358 5.36 16.26 -19.47
C GLU A 358 6.27 17.27 -18.79
N ASP A 359 5.79 18.49 -18.61
CA ASP A 359 6.55 19.56 -17.96
C ASP A 359 6.21 19.68 -16.47
N ARG A 360 7.12 19.22 -15.63
CA ARG A 360 7.02 19.33 -14.18
C ARG A 360 7.35 20.72 -13.63
N THR A 361 7.99 21.58 -14.40
CA THR A 361 8.26 22.95 -13.96
C THR A 361 6.96 23.76 -13.80
N ALA A 362 5.87 23.30 -14.43
CA ALA A 362 4.53 23.83 -14.26
C ALA A 362 3.84 23.36 -12.95
N MET A 363 4.40 22.38 -12.24
CA MET A 363 3.89 22.00 -10.93
C MET A 363 4.40 22.98 -9.87
N PRO A 364 3.54 23.47 -8.99
CA PRO A 364 3.99 24.41 -7.96
C PRO A 364 5.08 23.79 -7.09
N ASP A 365 6.19 24.52 -6.93
CA ASP A 365 7.21 24.19 -5.93
C ASP A 365 6.55 24.08 -4.55
N GLY A 366 6.88 23.01 -3.84
CA GLY A 366 6.33 22.77 -2.53
C GLY A 366 4.88 22.27 -2.58
N ASP A 367 4.56 21.43 -3.57
CA ASP A 367 3.31 20.69 -3.56
C ASP A 367 3.22 19.88 -2.26
N ALA A 368 2.65 20.57 -1.30
CA ALA A 368 2.58 20.16 0.09
C ALA A 368 1.75 18.88 0.28
N HIS A 369 1.21 18.30 -0.80
CA HIS A 369 0.33 17.16 -0.69
C HIS A 369 0.86 15.93 -1.43
N GLY A 370 2.02 16.06 -2.16
CA GLY A 370 2.23 15.10 -3.23
C GLY A 370 0.94 15.07 -4.04
N ALA A 371 0.41 16.27 -4.39
CA ALA A 371 -0.93 16.38 -4.93
C ALA A 371 -0.98 15.54 -6.18
N VAL A 372 -1.93 14.65 -6.18
CA VAL A 372 -2.29 13.91 -7.36
C VAL A 372 -2.63 14.94 -8.43
N ASN A 373 -1.89 14.95 -9.54
CA ASN A 373 -2.28 15.77 -10.65
C ASN A 373 -3.63 15.28 -11.19
N ALA A 374 -4.69 15.96 -10.78
CA ALA A 374 -6.05 15.65 -11.15
C ALA A 374 -6.42 16.20 -12.54
N VAL A 375 -5.55 17.03 -13.15
CA VAL A 375 -5.83 17.69 -14.42
C VAL A 375 -5.19 16.91 -15.57
N MET A 376 -6.00 16.52 -16.54
CA MET A 376 -5.56 15.87 -17.78
C MET A 376 -4.90 16.90 -18.69
N ASP A 377 -3.69 16.63 -19.16
CA ASP A 377 -3.08 17.35 -20.25
C ASP A 377 -3.83 17.00 -21.55
N ALA A 378 -4.46 18.02 -22.19
CA ALA A 378 -5.25 17.82 -23.40
C ALA A 378 -4.39 17.38 -24.59
N ASP A 379 -3.12 17.79 -24.64
CA ASP A 379 -2.20 17.46 -25.72
C ASP A 379 -1.54 16.09 -25.51
N ASN A 380 -1.49 15.62 -24.25
CA ASN A 380 -0.86 14.36 -23.87
C ASN A 380 -1.68 13.61 -22.80
N PRO A 381 -2.95 13.27 -23.11
CA PRO A 381 -3.86 12.68 -22.14
C PRO A 381 -3.43 11.25 -21.76
N GLY A 382 -2.94 11.04 -20.55
CA GLY A 382 -2.53 9.72 -20.06
C GLY A 382 -2.39 9.64 -18.57
N ARG A 383 -2.68 8.47 -18.03
CA ARG A 383 -2.41 8.17 -16.62
C ARG A 383 -0.95 7.79 -16.42
N MET A 384 -0.44 8.18 -15.27
CA MET A 384 0.93 7.88 -14.88
C MET A 384 1.13 6.39 -14.62
N CYS A 385 2.26 5.85 -15.12
CA CYS A 385 2.77 4.55 -14.74
C CYS A 385 4.24 4.64 -14.35
N ARG A 386 4.65 3.79 -13.44
CA ARG A 386 6.02 3.74 -12.90
C ARG A 386 6.56 2.31 -12.83
N GLY A 387 7.85 2.17 -12.48
CA GLY A 387 8.52 0.92 -12.14
C GLY A 387 9.21 0.21 -13.30
N GLY A 388 8.74 0.35 -14.51
CA GLY A 388 9.19 -0.49 -15.63
C GLY A 388 8.50 -1.86 -15.64
N ARG A 389 8.85 -2.70 -16.63
CA ARG A 389 8.27 -4.04 -16.77
C ARG A 389 9.32 -5.07 -17.18
N TRP A 390 8.96 -6.34 -17.18
CA TRP A 390 9.85 -7.47 -17.51
C TRP A 390 10.54 -7.38 -18.88
N THR A 391 9.98 -6.63 -19.84
CA THR A 391 10.60 -6.36 -21.16
C THR A 391 11.40 -5.08 -21.21
N SER A 392 11.33 -4.24 -20.20
CA SER A 392 12.03 -2.94 -20.15
C SER A 392 13.54 -3.14 -20.05
N GLY A 393 14.32 -2.28 -20.72
CA GLY A 393 15.73 -2.15 -20.42
C GLY A 393 15.93 -1.62 -18.98
N TRP A 394 17.08 -1.91 -18.40
CA TRP A 394 17.37 -1.54 -17.01
C TRP A 394 17.22 -0.03 -16.74
N GLN A 395 17.50 0.82 -17.73
CA GLN A 395 17.35 2.28 -17.62
C GLN A 395 15.89 2.72 -17.45
N THR A 396 14.93 1.93 -17.94
CA THR A 396 13.50 2.21 -17.80
C THR A 396 12.97 1.79 -16.42
N CYS A 397 13.67 0.89 -15.74
CA CYS A 397 13.29 0.42 -14.42
C CYS A 397 13.78 1.33 -13.28
N ARG A 398 14.28 2.53 -13.57
CA ARG A 398 14.69 3.51 -12.54
C ARG A 398 13.49 4.04 -11.76
N THR A 399 13.67 4.31 -10.48
CA THR A 399 12.61 4.87 -9.62
C THR A 399 12.09 6.22 -10.13
N GLN A 400 12.95 7.03 -10.74
CA GLN A 400 12.61 8.36 -11.28
C GLN A 400 11.91 8.30 -12.65
N ARG A 401 11.97 7.13 -13.34
CA ARG A 401 11.43 7.02 -14.70
C ARG A 401 9.93 7.16 -14.71
N ARG A 402 9.45 8.15 -15.45
CA ARG A 402 8.03 8.42 -15.71
C ARG A 402 7.62 7.80 -17.03
N TRP A 403 6.42 7.27 -17.07
CA TRP A 403 5.88 6.69 -18.29
C TRP A 403 4.42 7.09 -18.49
N ASN A 404 4.15 7.62 -19.69
CA ASN A 404 2.79 7.90 -20.14
C ASN A 404 2.26 6.72 -20.95
N MET A 405 1.13 6.19 -20.60
CA MET A 405 0.55 5.03 -21.26
C MET A 405 -0.38 5.38 -22.43
N ILE A 406 -0.39 6.62 -22.86
CA ILE A 406 -1.01 6.99 -24.14
C ILE A 406 0.10 7.27 -25.14
N LYS A 407 0.16 6.49 -26.20
CA LYS A 407 0.96 6.79 -27.36
C LYS A 407 0.06 7.28 -28.49
N THR A 408 0.19 8.52 -28.88
CA THR A 408 -0.23 9.00 -30.19
C THR A 408 0.85 8.65 -31.20
N THR A 409 0.59 7.70 -32.08
CA THR A 409 1.32 7.64 -33.36
C THR A 409 0.60 8.55 -34.32
N ALA A 410 1.34 9.33 -35.09
CA ALA A 410 0.82 10.39 -35.96
C ALA A 410 -0.50 10.00 -36.66
N GLY A 411 -1.57 10.72 -36.34
CA GLY A 411 -2.87 10.60 -36.98
C GLY A 411 -3.87 9.60 -36.39
N SER A 412 -3.52 8.85 -35.37
CA SER A 412 -4.45 7.96 -34.65
C SER A 412 -4.27 8.13 -33.15
N VAL A 413 -5.31 8.59 -32.47
CA VAL A 413 -5.41 8.55 -31.00
C VAL A 413 -5.67 7.10 -30.64
N THR A 414 -4.62 6.29 -30.59
CA THR A 414 -4.69 5.01 -29.91
C THR A 414 -4.65 5.32 -28.42
N ARG A 415 -5.81 5.41 -27.83
CA ARG A 415 -5.99 5.58 -26.41
C ARG A 415 -5.24 4.48 -25.69
N GLY A 416 -4.51 4.85 -24.66
CA GLY A 416 -3.91 3.88 -23.74
C GLY A 416 -4.94 2.85 -23.31
N PRO A 417 -4.56 1.76 -22.64
CA PRO A 417 -5.40 0.59 -22.38
C PRO A 417 -6.59 0.92 -21.47
N THR A 418 -7.42 1.89 -21.89
CA THR A 418 -8.80 2.05 -21.44
C THR A 418 -9.61 0.84 -21.88
N PHE A 419 -9.08 0.07 -22.84
CA PHE A 419 -9.73 -1.09 -23.41
C PHE A 419 -8.89 -2.33 -23.22
N ARG A 420 -9.59 -3.41 -22.95
CA ARG A 420 -9.16 -4.79 -23.08
C ARG A 420 -8.72 -5.11 -24.51
N ASP A 421 -7.83 -4.36 -25.11
CA ASP A 421 -7.17 -4.83 -26.31
C ASP A 421 -6.11 -5.85 -25.89
N ARG A 422 -6.59 -7.07 -25.67
CA ARG A 422 -5.77 -8.24 -25.42
C ARG A 422 -4.82 -8.56 -26.58
N SER A 423 -4.89 -7.83 -27.69
CA SER A 423 -4.06 -8.05 -28.87
C SER A 423 -2.68 -7.38 -28.79
N GLN A 424 -2.48 -6.44 -27.88
CA GLN A 424 -1.19 -5.78 -27.69
C GLN A 424 -0.36 -6.53 -26.64
N SER A 425 0.30 -7.60 -27.05
CA SER A 425 1.18 -8.47 -26.23
C SER A 425 2.37 -7.77 -25.54
N GLY A 426 2.32 -6.46 -25.32
CA GLY A 426 3.42 -5.63 -24.82
C GLY A 426 3.17 -4.95 -23.49
N ASP A 427 1.94 -4.76 -23.06
CA ASP A 427 1.64 -3.85 -21.97
C ASP A 427 1.31 -4.59 -20.68
N THR A 428 2.35 -5.07 -20.02
CA THR A 428 2.26 -5.67 -18.68
C THR A 428 2.17 -4.54 -17.66
N ILE A 429 0.94 -4.12 -17.35
CA ILE A 429 0.65 -3.08 -16.37
C ILE A 429 -0.27 -3.66 -15.31
N GLY A 430 0.20 -3.64 -14.08
CA GLY A 430 -0.55 -3.93 -12.87
C GLY A 430 -0.63 -2.71 -11.97
N PHE A 431 -0.69 -2.91 -10.69
CA PHE A 431 -0.75 -1.83 -9.69
C PHE A 431 -0.43 -2.37 -8.29
N ARG A 432 -0.19 -1.46 -7.37
CA ARG A 432 -0.23 -1.75 -5.93
C ARG A 432 -1.26 -0.86 -5.24
N VAL A 433 -1.73 -1.30 -4.08
CA VAL A 433 -2.72 -0.59 -3.29
C VAL A 433 -2.04 0.38 -2.34
N CYS A 434 -2.65 1.52 -2.11
CA CYS A 434 -2.30 2.50 -1.09
C CYS A 434 -3.50 2.73 -0.17
N ALA A 435 -3.25 3.19 1.06
CA ALA A 435 -4.28 3.62 2.00
C ALA A 435 -3.76 4.78 2.86
N PRO A 436 -4.64 5.62 3.45
CA PRO A 436 -4.22 6.64 4.40
C PRO A 436 -3.40 6.08 5.55
N GLY A 437 -2.43 6.83 6.05
CA GLY A 437 -1.63 6.48 7.22
C GLY A 437 -2.40 6.53 8.53
N THR A 438 -3.57 7.18 8.52
CA THR A 438 -4.51 7.20 9.64
C THR A 438 -5.38 5.95 9.63
N ALA A 439 -5.47 5.26 10.76
CA ALA A 439 -6.32 4.09 10.91
C ALA A 439 -7.81 4.44 10.78
N GLN A 440 -8.56 3.57 10.12
CA GLN A 440 -9.98 3.73 9.82
C GLN A 440 -10.80 2.56 10.38
#